data_045e54c6d339b2cb3fa507a151c62097
#
_entry.id   045e54c6d339b2cb3fa507a151c62097
#
_cell.length_a   1.000
_cell.length_b   1.000
_cell.length_c   1.000
_cell.angle_alpha   90.00
_cell.angle_beta   90.00
_cell.angle_gamma   90.00
#
_symmetry.space_group_name_H-M   'P 1'
#
loop_
_entity.id
_entity.type
_entity.pdbx_description
1 polymer ?
#
loop_
_entity_poly.entity_id
_entity_poly.type
_entity_poly.pdbx_seq_one_letter_code
_entity_poly.pdbx_strand_id
1 'polypeptide(L)'
;MSNYTTQMDAARKGIVTPEIEKVAKKEKMDVDKLMELVASGKVAIPANKHHKSLDAEGVGSMLRTKINVNLGVSRDCKDYDVEMQKVMSAVKLGAEAIMDLSSHGNTQPFRQKLTSECPAMIGTVPVYDSVIHYQRDLATLTAQDFVDVVRLHAEDGVDFVTHHCGITRKTIDQIKKHKRKMNIVSRGGSLVFAWMCMTGEENPFYEHYDEILEICEEHDVTISLGDACRPGCLADATDVCQIEELVRLGELTKRAWDHNVQVMVEGPGHVPLDQVAANMKVQQSICMGAPFYVLGPLVTDIAPGYAHITAAIGGAVAAMNGAAFLCYVTPAEHLALPNVEDTKQGIIASKIAAHAADIAKGIPGARDIDDKMADARRVLDWDAQFACALDPETAKAIRDDRLPEDDHSEACSMCGKFCAVRSMNKALAGEYIDIL
;
A
#
# COMPACT_ATOMS: atom_id res chain seq x y z
N MET A 1 -7.35 10.98 30.37
CA MET A 1 -7.98 10.14 29.34
C MET A 1 -8.34 11.05 28.19
N SER A 2 -8.02 10.69 26.96
CA SER A 2 -8.43 11.46 25.78
C SER A 2 -9.97 11.51 25.70
N ASN A 3 -10.53 12.66 25.28
CA ASN A 3 -11.98 12.80 25.14
C ASN A 3 -12.52 12.13 23.86
N TYR A 4 -11.73 11.31 23.17
CA TYR A 4 -12.06 10.60 21.93
C TYR A 4 -11.50 9.17 21.95
N THR A 5 -12.08 8.28 21.14
CA THR A 5 -11.67 6.88 21.01
C THR A 5 -10.75 6.66 19.80
N THR A 6 -11.07 7.27 18.65
CA THR A 6 -10.32 7.11 17.39
C THR A 6 -10.08 8.46 16.73
N GLN A 7 -9.22 8.51 15.70
CA GLN A 7 -9.00 9.72 14.89
C GLN A 7 -10.31 10.19 14.23
N MET A 8 -11.17 9.27 13.80
CA MET A 8 -12.48 9.60 13.25
C MET A 8 -13.42 10.18 14.31
N ASP A 9 -13.44 9.63 15.51
CA ASP A 9 -14.23 10.16 16.63
C ASP A 9 -13.74 11.55 17.04
N ALA A 10 -12.42 11.76 17.10
CA ALA A 10 -11.82 13.06 17.36
C ALA A 10 -12.27 14.10 16.32
N ALA A 11 -12.16 13.76 15.03
CA ALA A 11 -12.56 14.66 13.94
C ALA A 11 -14.06 14.99 13.99
N ARG A 12 -14.92 14.02 14.29
CA ARG A 12 -16.37 14.22 14.46
C ARG A 12 -16.72 15.12 15.65
N LYS A 13 -15.89 15.09 16.69
CA LYS A 13 -16.02 15.96 17.89
C LYS A 13 -15.37 17.33 17.74
N GLY A 14 -14.73 17.62 16.61
CA GLY A 14 -14.00 18.85 16.38
C GLY A 14 -12.68 18.93 17.18
N ILE A 15 -12.10 17.79 17.54
CA ILE A 15 -10.83 17.69 18.28
C ILE A 15 -9.70 17.47 17.29
N VAL A 16 -8.76 18.41 17.22
CA VAL A 16 -7.54 18.29 16.44
C VAL A 16 -6.51 17.49 17.23
N THR A 17 -6.13 16.32 16.72
CA THR A 17 -5.11 15.47 17.33
C THR A 17 -3.71 15.80 16.79
N PRO A 18 -2.63 15.41 17.49
CA PRO A 18 -1.28 15.57 16.97
C PRO A 18 -1.07 14.87 15.61
N GLU A 19 -1.74 13.73 15.37
CA GLU A 19 -1.71 12.98 14.12
C GLU A 19 -2.38 13.76 13.00
N ILE A 20 -3.56 14.36 13.25
CA ILE A 20 -4.27 15.21 12.28
C ILE A 20 -3.41 16.43 11.91
N GLU A 21 -2.82 17.14 12.89
CA GLU A 21 -1.93 18.28 12.62
C GLU A 21 -0.73 17.88 11.76
N LYS A 22 -0.09 16.75 12.11
CA LYS A 22 1.06 16.22 11.37
C LYS A 22 0.70 15.90 9.92
N VAL A 23 -0.40 15.19 9.70
CA VAL A 23 -0.88 14.84 8.35
C VAL A 23 -1.23 16.10 7.56
N ALA A 24 -1.95 17.05 8.13
CA ALA A 24 -2.30 18.31 7.47
C ALA A 24 -1.04 19.05 6.99
N LYS A 25 0.00 19.11 7.84
CA LYS A 25 1.29 19.72 7.48
C LYS A 25 2.00 18.97 6.35
N LYS A 26 2.08 17.64 6.41
CA LYS A 26 2.72 16.80 5.37
C LYS A 26 2.02 16.94 4.02
N GLU A 27 0.69 17.02 4.03
CA GLU A 27 -0.16 17.11 2.83
C GLU A 27 -0.37 18.54 2.33
N LYS A 28 0.19 19.56 3.03
CA LYS A 28 -0.03 20.97 2.71
C LYS A 28 -1.52 21.32 2.65
N MET A 29 -2.34 20.71 3.52
CA MET A 29 -3.78 20.83 3.55
C MET A 29 -4.22 21.62 4.79
N ASP A 30 -5.32 22.36 4.67
CA ASP A 30 -5.98 23.00 5.81
C ASP A 30 -6.48 21.94 6.81
N VAL A 31 -6.29 22.19 8.11
CA VAL A 31 -6.62 21.25 9.18
C VAL A 31 -8.12 20.97 9.23
N ASP A 32 -8.97 22.00 9.09
CA ASP A 32 -10.43 21.84 9.14
C ASP A 32 -10.90 21.01 7.94
N LYS A 33 -10.29 21.20 6.77
CA LYS A 33 -10.57 20.38 5.59
C LYS A 33 -10.17 18.92 5.77
N LEU A 34 -9.03 18.67 6.38
CA LEU A 34 -8.60 17.29 6.69
C LEU A 34 -9.56 16.64 7.70
N MET A 35 -9.96 17.38 8.75
CA MET A 35 -10.92 16.89 9.73
C MET A 35 -12.27 16.53 9.10
N GLU A 36 -12.78 17.34 8.16
CA GLU A 36 -13.99 17.02 7.39
C GLU A 36 -13.86 15.68 6.64
N LEU A 37 -12.72 15.45 6.00
CA LEU A 37 -12.45 14.22 5.26
C LEU A 37 -12.32 13.00 6.18
N VAL A 38 -11.66 13.13 7.33
CA VAL A 38 -11.55 12.06 8.35
C VAL A 38 -12.91 11.78 8.98
N ALA A 39 -13.65 12.79 9.39
CA ALA A 39 -14.98 12.65 10.00
C ALA A 39 -15.99 11.97 9.07
N SER A 40 -15.86 12.19 7.74
CA SER A 40 -16.70 11.56 6.72
C SER A 40 -16.18 10.20 6.24
N GLY A 41 -15.05 9.71 6.73
CA GLY A 41 -14.43 8.43 6.35
C GLY A 41 -13.71 8.42 5.00
N LYS A 42 -13.56 9.57 4.36
CA LYS A 42 -12.87 9.69 3.06
C LYS A 42 -11.35 9.74 3.19
N VAL A 43 -10.85 9.92 4.40
CA VAL A 43 -9.45 9.80 4.79
C VAL A 43 -9.38 8.97 6.05
N ALA A 44 -8.45 8.03 6.09
CA ALA A 44 -8.05 7.31 7.29
C ALA A 44 -6.65 7.79 7.72
N ILE A 45 -6.44 7.89 9.02
CA ILE A 45 -5.13 8.13 9.65
C ILE A 45 -4.89 6.94 10.57
N PRO A 46 -4.31 5.83 10.08
CA PRO A 46 -3.99 4.67 10.90
C PRO A 46 -2.96 5.06 11.98
N ALA A 47 -3.36 5.00 13.24
CA ALA A 47 -2.54 5.48 14.35
C ALA A 47 -2.94 4.80 15.67
N ASN A 48 -2.46 3.57 15.87
CA ASN A 48 -2.71 2.84 17.10
C ASN A 48 -2.09 3.57 18.31
N LYS A 49 -2.84 3.65 19.39
CA LYS A 49 -2.42 4.30 20.67
C LYS A 49 -1.12 3.73 21.26
N HIS A 50 -0.75 2.51 20.90
CA HIS A 50 0.44 1.80 21.38
C HIS A 50 1.65 1.92 20.45
N HIS A 51 1.49 2.41 19.21
CA HIS A 51 2.59 2.62 18.28
C HIS A 51 3.39 3.89 18.64
N LYS A 52 4.52 3.72 19.31
CA LYS A 52 5.28 4.83 19.91
C LYS A 52 6.13 5.62 18.93
N SER A 53 6.61 5.00 17.87
CA SER A 53 7.52 5.60 16.89
C SER A 53 6.81 6.18 15.67
N LEU A 54 5.49 6.10 15.59
CA LEU A 54 4.70 6.47 14.43
C LEU A 54 4.91 7.92 13.97
N ASP A 55 5.27 8.07 12.72
CA ASP A 55 5.21 9.34 11.99
C ASP A 55 3.96 9.36 11.10
N ALA A 56 2.82 9.66 11.70
CA ALA A 56 1.49 9.49 11.13
C ALA A 56 1.35 9.98 9.68
N GLU A 57 0.65 9.19 8.86
CA GLU A 57 0.29 9.47 7.47
C GLU A 57 -1.22 9.37 7.29
N GLY A 58 -1.76 10.14 6.34
CA GLY A 58 -3.16 10.02 5.93
C GLY A 58 -3.29 9.26 4.62
N VAL A 59 -4.30 8.42 4.51
CA VAL A 59 -4.64 7.66 3.30
C VAL A 59 -6.03 8.05 2.84
N GLY A 60 -6.19 8.58 1.64
CA GLY A 60 -7.54 8.93 1.15
C GLY A 60 -7.60 10.07 0.17
N SER A 61 -8.80 10.62 0.07
CA SER A 61 -9.16 11.65 -0.90
C SER A 61 -8.35 12.93 -0.71
N MET A 62 -7.92 13.52 -1.83
CA MET A 62 -7.17 14.78 -1.90
C MET A 62 -5.76 14.75 -1.30
N LEU A 63 -5.29 13.60 -0.84
CA LEU A 63 -3.94 13.41 -0.33
C LEU A 63 -3.02 12.81 -1.40
N ARG A 64 -1.70 12.89 -1.16
CA ARG A 64 -0.72 12.15 -1.95
C ARG A 64 -1.04 10.66 -1.90
N THR A 65 -0.79 9.96 -2.99
CA THR A 65 -0.88 8.49 -3.04
C THR A 65 0.20 7.87 -2.18
N LYS A 66 -0.18 7.00 -1.25
CA LYS A 66 0.74 6.27 -0.35
C LYS A 66 1.10 4.92 -0.94
N ILE A 67 2.24 4.38 -0.51
CA ILE A 67 2.63 2.99 -0.83
C ILE A 67 2.77 2.17 0.43
N ASN A 68 2.39 0.89 0.32
CA ASN A 68 2.59 -0.13 1.33
C ASN A 68 3.61 -1.16 0.86
N VAL A 69 4.52 -1.54 1.74
CA VAL A 69 5.57 -2.54 1.49
C VAL A 69 5.27 -3.80 2.30
N ASN A 70 4.96 -4.89 1.59
CA ASN A 70 4.75 -6.20 2.20
C ASN A 70 6.09 -6.90 2.41
N LEU A 71 6.28 -7.46 3.59
CA LEU A 71 7.44 -8.27 3.95
C LEU A 71 7.03 -9.32 4.98
N GLY A 72 7.98 -10.11 5.47
CA GLY A 72 7.72 -11.09 6.52
C GLY A 72 8.33 -12.45 6.21
N VAL A 73 8.54 -13.23 7.26
CA VAL A 73 9.13 -14.55 7.19
C VAL A 73 8.12 -15.61 6.75
N SER A 74 8.64 -16.66 6.09
CA SER A 74 7.90 -17.86 5.73
C SER A 74 8.58 -19.10 6.29
N ARG A 75 7.97 -20.28 6.08
CA ARG A 75 8.55 -21.55 6.52
C ARG A 75 9.95 -21.78 5.95
N ASP A 76 10.19 -21.33 4.72
CA ASP A 76 11.43 -21.58 3.98
C ASP A 76 12.43 -20.42 4.06
N CYS A 77 11.97 -19.23 4.49
CA CYS A 77 12.78 -18.01 4.66
C CYS A 77 12.48 -17.40 6.02
N LYS A 78 13.32 -17.67 7.03
CA LYS A 78 13.03 -17.41 8.47
C LYS A 78 13.87 -16.30 9.10
N ASP A 79 14.60 -15.53 8.29
CA ASP A 79 15.58 -14.56 8.77
C ASP A 79 14.92 -13.18 9.03
N TYR A 80 14.62 -12.91 10.28
CA TYR A 80 14.07 -11.61 10.73
C TYR A 80 15.06 -10.44 10.59
N ASP A 81 16.37 -10.71 10.57
CA ASP A 81 17.36 -9.64 10.39
C ASP A 81 17.36 -9.16 8.92
N VAL A 82 17.16 -10.07 7.97
CA VAL A 82 16.93 -9.71 6.56
C VAL A 82 15.62 -8.94 6.40
N GLU A 83 14.54 -9.37 7.07
CA GLU A 83 13.27 -8.63 7.04
C GLU A 83 13.43 -7.21 7.62
N MET A 84 14.19 -7.05 8.71
CA MET A 84 14.46 -5.72 9.27
C MET A 84 15.30 -4.84 8.33
N GLN A 85 16.24 -5.41 7.57
CA GLN A 85 16.97 -4.68 6.52
C GLN A 85 16.01 -4.17 5.43
N LYS A 86 15.02 -4.97 5.03
CA LYS A 86 13.98 -4.53 4.08
C LYS A 86 13.15 -3.38 4.67
N VAL A 87 12.75 -3.46 5.95
CA VAL A 87 12.06 -2.37 6.65
C VAL A 87 12.86 -1.08 6.60
N MET A 88 14.14 -1.14 6.99
CA MET A 88 15.00 0.05 7.00
C MET A 88 15.21 0.63 5.60
N SER A 89 15.37 -0.22 4.59
CA SER A 89 15.44 0.19 3.19
C SER A 89 14.14 0.86 2.74
N ALA A 90 12.98 0.29 3.09
CA ALA A 90 11.68 0.83 2.74
C ALA A 90 11.44 2.22 3.36
N VAL A 91 11.74 2.38 4.65
CA VAL A 91 11.65 3.67 5.35
C VAL A 91 12.58 4.71 4.72
N LYS A 92 13.85 4.33 4.40
CA LYS A 92 14.81 5.22 3.72
C LYS A 92 14.30 5.68 2.35
N LEU A 93 13.61 4.82 1.62
CA LEU A 93 13.01 5.12 0.32
C LEU A 93 11.63 5.81 0.44
N GLY A 94 11.20 6.13 1.66
CA GLY A 94 9.98 6.89 1.92
C GLY A 94 8.69 6.09 1.78
N ALA A 95 8.70 4.78 2.06
CA ALA A 95 7.47 4.01 2.19
C ALA A 95 6.65 4.51 3.39
N GLU A 96 5.37 4.72 3.20
CA GLU A 96 4.47 5.24 4.22
C GLU A 96 3.90 4.14 5.12
N ALA A 97 3.90 2.88 4.66
CA ALA A 97 3.44 1.73 5.43
C ALA A 97 4.28 0.49 5.18
N ILE A 98 4.37 -0.31 6.22
CA ILE A 98 4.98 -1.66 6.21
C ILE A 98 3.91 -2.65 6.65
N MET A 99 3.70 -3.72 5.89
CA MET A 99 2.78 -4.78 6.24
C MET A 99 3.54 -6.07 6.53
N ASP A 100 3.51 -6.51 7.78
CA ASP A 100 4.10 -7.78 8.19
C ASP A 100 3.16 -8.94 7.82
N LEU A 101 3.58 -9.73 6.84
CA LEU A 101 2.90 -10.92 6.35
C LEU A 101 3.55 -12.21 6.84
N SER A 102 4.28 -12.15 7.94
CA SER A 102 4.94 -13.32 8.54
C SER A 102 3.94 -14.44 8.78
N SER A 103 4.30 -15.65 8.37
CA SER A 103 3.45 -16.84 8.41
C SER A 103 4.16 -18.06 9.04
N HIS A 104 5.22 -17.83 9.81
CA HIS A 104 5.98 -18.90 10.44
C HIS A 104 6.63 -18.46 11.78
N GLY A 105 6.63 -19.37 12.75
CA GLY A 105 7.26 -19.15 14.06
C GLY A 105 6.46 -18.22 14.98
N ASN A 106 7.12 -17.68 16.00
CA ASN A 106 6.52 -16.67 16.86
C ASN A 106 6.71 -15.28 16.23
N THR A 107 5.65 -14.72 15.68
CA THR A 107 5.65 -13.43 14.95
C THR A 107 5.59 -12.21 15.88
N GLN A 108 5.07 -12.38 17.10
CA GLN A 108 4.82 -11.29 18.04
C GLN A 108 6.06 -10.43 18.37
N PRO A 109 7.26 -10.99 18.66
CA PRO A 109 8.43 -10.15 18.94
C PRO A 109 8.84 -9.25 17.79
N PHE A 110 8.68 -9.71 16.53
CA PHE A 110 8.98 -8.88 15.35
C PHE A 110 7.94 -7.77 15.19
N ARG A 111 6.66 -8.09 15.35
CA ARG A 111 5.57 -7.12 15.32
C ARG A 111 5.73 -6.03 16.38
N GLN A 112 6.04 -6.39 17.62
CA GLN A 112 6.33 -5.45 18.71
C GLN A 112 7.58 -4.59 18.42
N LYS A 113 8.60 -5.15 17.79
CA LYS A 113 9.78 -4.40 17.36
C LYS A 113 9.40 -3.37 16.30
N LEU A 114 8.59 -3.74 15.30
CA LEU A 114 8.11 -2.81 14.27
C LEU A 114 7.36 -1.63 14.90
N THR A 115 6.38 -1.89 15.77
CA THR A 115 5.57 -0.83 16.41
C THR A 115 6.34 0.01 17.43
N SER A 116 7.52 -0.42 17.86
CA SER A 116 8.39 0.35 18.75
C SER A 116 9.46 1.17 18.04
N GLU A 117 9.92 0.75 16.86
CA GLU A 117 11.12 1.31 16.20
C GLU A 117 10.83 1.90 14.80
N CYS A 118 9.81 1.40 14.09
CA CYS A 118 9.53 1.84 12.72
C CYS A 118 8.60 3.07 12.71
N PRO A 119 8.94 4.16 11.99
CA PRO A 119 8.07 5.33 11.91
C PRO A 119 6.92 5.19 10.90
N ALA A 120 6.95 4.20 10.01
CA ALA A 120 5.88 3.96 9.05
C ALA A 120 4.67 3.28 9.72
N MET A 121 3.49 3.45 9.16
CA MET A 121 2.29 2.72 9.60
C MET A 121 2.53 1.20 9.51
N ILE A 122 2.17 0.46 10.54
CA ILE A 122 2.33 -0.99 10.58
C ILE A 122 0.99 -1.67 10.34
N GLY A 123 0.94 -2.52 9.30
CA GLY A 123 -0.20 -3.36 8.98
C GLY A 123 0.08 -4.84 9.20
N THR A 124 -0.97 -5.62 9.46
CA THR A 124 -0.89 -7.08 9.58
C THR A 124 -2.14 -7.77 9.04
N VAL A 125 -2.05 -9.10 8.91
CA VAL A 125 -3.17 -9.97 8.51
C VAL A 125 -3.39 -11.02 9.60
N PRO A 126 -4.20 -10.75 10.63
CA PRO A 126 -4.32 -11.60 11.82
C PRO A 126 -4.66 -13.07 11.54
N VAL A 127 -5.36 -13.38 10.47
CA VAL A 127 -5.68 -14.77 10.09
C VAL A 127 -4.44 -15.65 9.90
N TYR A 128 -3.28 -15.08 9.53
CA TYR A 128 -2.04 -15.86 9.41
C TYR A 128 -1.57 -16.35 10.78
N ASP A 129 -1.66 -15.49 11.78
CA ASP A 129 -1.28 -15.83 13.15
C ASP A 129 -2.26 -16.77 13.82
N SER A 130 -3.53 -16.80 13.44
CA SER A 130 -4.53 -17.66 14.08
C SER A 130 -4.12 -19.14 14.10
N VAL A 131 -3.57 -19.63 12.98
CA VAL A 131 -3.05 -21.01 12.89
C VAL A 131 -1.73 -21.18 13.65
N ILE A 132 -0.82 -20.19 13.53
CA ILE A 132 0.54 -20.25 14.08
C ILE A 132 0.51 -20.10 15.60
N HIS A 133 -0.26 -19.14 16.10
CA HIS A 133 -0.36 -18.83 17.53
C HIS A 133 -0.87 -20.02 18.33
N TYR A 134 -1.94 -20.67 17.85
CA TYR A 134 -2.52 -21.81 18.55
C TYR A 134 -1.85 -23.14 18.22
N GLN A 135 -1.04 -23.22 17.15
CA GLN A 135 -0.39 -24.46 16.68
C GLN A 135 -1.39 -25.62 16.53
N ARG A 136 -2.59 -25.31 16.02
CA ARG A 136 -3.69 -26.25 15.79
C ARG A 136 -4.08 -26.31 14.31
N ASP A 137 -4.68 -27.43 13.91
CA ASP A 137 -5.23 -27.55 12.56
C ASP A 137 -6.32 -26.51 12.32
N LEU A 138 -6.36 -25.93 11.13
CA LEU A 138 -7.29 -24.89 10.75
C LEU A 138 -8.77 -25.26 11.07
N ALA A 139 -9.15 -26.50 10.80
CA ALA A 139 -10.51 -27.00 11.06
C ALA A 139 -10.89 -27.10 12.56
N THR A 140 -9.93 -26.98 13.46
CA THR A 140 -10.14 -27.07 14.91
C THR A 140 -10.18 -25.70 15.59
N LEU A 141 -9.91 -24.64 14.84
CA LEU A 141 -10.04 -23.27 15.34
C LEU A 141 -11.52 -22.91 15.45
N THR A 142 -11.85 -22.21 16.50
CA THR A 142 -13.19 -21.61 16.71
C THR A 142 -13.23 -20.20 16.14
N ALA A 143 -14.42 -19.66 15.91
CA ALA A 143 -14.58 -18.27 15.49
C ALA A 143 -13.92 -17.29 16.48
N GLN A 144 -13.99 -17.57 17.80
CA GLN A 144 -13.38 -16.76 18.84
C GLN A 144 -11.84 -16.76 18.76
N ASP A 145 -11.20 -17.89 18.39
CA ASP A 145 -9.75 -17.93 18.23
C ASP A 145 -9.25 -16.89 17.18
N PHE A 146 -10.04 -16.62 16.13
CA PHE A 146 -9.71 -15.59 15.15
C PHE A 146 -9.86 -14.17 15.72
N VAL A 147 -10.90 -13.91 16.50
CA VAL A 147 -11.14 -12.61 17.15
C VAL A 147 -10.07 -12.30 18.19
N ASP A 148 -9.70 -13.29 19.00
CA ASP A 148 -8.67 -13.14 20.04
C ASP A 148 -7.29 -12.73 19.42
N VAL A 149 -6.97 -13.25 18.25
CA VAL A 149 -5.73 -12.85 17.55
C VAL A 149 -5.83 -11.42 17.02
N VAL A 150 -7.01 -10.93 16.63
CA VAL A 150 -7.19 -9.50 16.30
C VAL A 150 -6.84 -8.62 17.50
N ARG A 151 -7.35 -8.96 18.68
CA ARG A 151 -7.03 -8.25 19.93
C ARG A 151 -5.54 -8.26 20.23
N LEU A 152 -4.88 -9.40 20.07
CA LEU A 152 -3.42 -9.53 20.26
C LEU A 152 -2.65 -8.54 19.35
N HIS A 153 -3.02 -8.43 18.08
CA HIS A 153 -2.37 -7.51 17.15
C HIS A 153 -2.65 -6.04 17.51
N ALA A 154 -3.86 -5.72 17.94
CA ALA A 154 -4.21 -4.37 18.38
C ALA A 154 -3.41 -3.96 19.63
N GLU A 155 -3.26 -4.84 20.61
CA GLU A 155 -2.47 -4.62 21.84
C GLU A 155 -0.97 -4.47 21.54
N ASP A 156 -0.45 -5.17 20.51
CA ASP A 156 0.94 -5.04 20.06
C ASP A 156 1.22 -3.73 19.31
N GLY A 157 0.22 -2.88 19.09
CA GLY A 157 0.37 -1.53 18.53
C GLY A 157 0.26 -1.45 16.99
N VAL A 158 -0.33 -2.46 16.33
CA VAL A 158 -0.55 -2.45 14.88
C VAL A 158 -1.56 -1.37 14.50
N ASP A 159 -1.25 -0.54 13.48
CA ASP A 159 -2.05 0.61 13.09
C ASP A 159 -3.25 0.23 12.22
N PHE A 160 -3.10 -0.81 11.41
CA PHE A 160 -4.19 -1.33 10.60
C PHE A 160 -4.13 -2.84 10.43
N VAL A 161 -5.29 -3.46 10.36
CA VAL A 161 -5.43 -4.92 10.25
C VAL A 161 -6.27 -5.28 9.03
N THR A 162 -5.81 -6.28 8.26
CA THR A 162 -6.57 -6.77 7.12
C THR A 162 -7.43 -7.96 7.51
N HIS A 163 -8.73 -7.81 7.29
CA HIS A 163 -9.72 -8.86 7.51
C HIS A 163 -10.53 -9.12 6.25
N HIS A 164 -10.59 -10.37 5.81
CA HIS A 164 -11.37 -10.80 4.66
C HIS A 164 -12.85 -11.04 5.05
N CYS A 165 -13.50 -9.99 5.55
CA CYS A 165 -14.89 -10.04 6.01
C CYS A 165 -15.93 -10.16 4.87
N GLY A 166 -15.52 -9.85 3.64
CA GLY A 166 -16.44 -9.74 2.51
C GLY A 166 -16.93 -11.06 1.96
N ILE A 167 -16.24 -12.18 2.19
CA ILE A 167 -16.70 -13.50 1.78
C ILE A 167 -17.64 -14.11 2.82
N THR A 168 -18.68 -14.78 2.35
CA THR A 168 -19.68 -15.46 3.17
C THR A 168 -19.97 -16.85 2.59
N ARG A 169 -20.78 -17.64 3.28
CA ARG A 169 -21.22 -18.94 2.73
C ARG A 169 -21.87 -18.80 1.35
N LYS A 170 -22.56 -17.70 1.09
CA LYS A 170 -23.11 -17.39 -0.24
C LYS A 170 -22.01 -17.23 -1.30
N THR A 171 -20.84 -16.68 -0.92
CA THR A 171 -19.68 -16.56 -1.82
C THR A 171 -19.15 -17.93 -2.24
N ILE A 172 -19.19 -18.94 -1.35
CA ILE A 172 -18.82 -20.33 -1.67
C ILE A 172 -19.67 -20.86 -2.83
N ASP A 173 -20.97 -20.64 -2.78
CA ASP A 173 -21.89 -21.09 -3.82
C ASP A 173 -21.67 -20.34 -5.14
N GLN A 174 -21.37 -19.06 -5.07
CA GLN A 174 -21.05 -18.25 -6.26
C GLN A 174 -19.78 -18.72 -6.94
N ILE A 175 -18.70 -18.97 -6.20
CA ILE A 175 -17.43 -19.48 -6.74
C ILE A 175 -17.62 -20.85 -7.42
N LYS A 176 -18.37 -21.76 -6.78
CA LYS A 176 -18.70 -23.06 -7.37
C LYS A 176 -19.51 -22.93 -8.66
N LYS A 177 -20.41 -21.97 -8.75
CA LYS A 177 -21.28 -21.72 -9.90
C LYS A 177 -20.54 -21.06 -11.07
N HIS A 178 -19.71 -20.03 -10.79
CA HIS A 178 -19.10 -19.19 -11.81
C HIS A 178 -17.75 -19.72 -12.32
N LYS A 179 -17.12 -20.67 -11.61
CA LYS A 179 -15.89 -21.35 -12.03
C LYS A 179 -14.78 -20.38 -12.46
N ARG A 180 -14.37 -19.50 -11.56
CA ARG A 180 -13.24 -18.59 -11.78
C ARG A 180 -12.02 -19.36 -12.26
N LYS A 181 -11.20 -18.73 -13.09
CA LYS A 181 -10.00 -19.37 -13.65
C LYS A 181 -8.93 -19.62 -12.58
N MET A 182 -8.71 -18.66 -11.68
CA MET A 182 -7.74 -18.74 -10.58
C MET A 182 -8.37 -18.93 -9.20
N ASN A 183 -9.71 -19.03 -9.11
CA ASN A 183 -10.44 -19.11 -7.85
C ASN A 183 -10.11 -17.95 -6.88
N ILE A 184 -9.72 -18.24 -5.63
CA ILE A 184 -9.27 -17.29 -4.62
C ILE A 184 -7.75 -17.34 -4.54
N VAL A 185 -7.08 -16.23 -4.86
CA VAL A 185 -5.62 -16.09 -4.82
C VAL A 185 -5.13 -15.33 -3.59
N SER A 186 -6.03 -14.66 -2.87
CA SER A 186 -5.72 -14.05 -1.59
C SER A 186 -5.35 -15.11 -0.56
N ARG A 187 -4.15 -15.02 0.04
CA ARG A 187 -3.70 -15.97 1.06
C ARG A 187 -4.65 -15.99 2.27
N GLY A 188 -4.98 -14.81 2.82
CA GLY A 188 -5.90 -14.69 3.94
C GLY A 188 -7.32 -15.11 3.57
N GLY A 189 -7.80 -14.65 2.41
CA GLY A 189 -9.12 -15.04 1.90
C GLY A 189 -9.26 -16.55 1.70
N SER A 190 -8.23 -17.21 1.18
CA SER A 190 -8.25 -18.69 0.97
C SER A 190 -8.24 -19.47 2.29
N LEU A 191 -7.57 -18.98 3.34
CA LEU A 191 -7.61 -19.59 4.67
C LEU A 191 -9.00 -19.51 5.29
N VAL A 192 -9.64 -18.33 5.25
CA VAL A 192 -11.01 -18.14 5.73
C VAL A 192 -11.97 -19.02 4.92
N PHE A 193 -11.87 -19.01 3.60
CA PHE A 193 -12.69 -19.83 2.71
C PHE A 193 -12.56 -21.34 3.01
N ALA A 194 -11.32 -21.81 3.21
CA ALA A 194 -11.06 -23.21 3.57
C ALA A 194 -11.68 -23.55 4.92
N TRP A 195 -11.51 -22.70 5.95
CA TRP A 195 -12.14 -22.89 7.24
C TRP A 195 -13.65 -23.02 7.15
N MET A 196 -14.32 -22.10 6.45
CA MET A 196 -15.75 -22.12 6.21
C MET A 196 -16.22 -23.42 5.49
N CYS A 197 -15.43 -23.92 4.55
CA CYS A 197 -15.73 -25.18 3.85
C CYS A 197 -15.56 -26.40 4.73
N MET A 198 -14.58 -26.41 5.62
CA MET A 198 -14.25 -27.55 6.50
C MET A 198 -15.18 -27.64 7.69
N THR A 199 -15.54 -26.52 8.30
CA THR A 199 -16.40 -26.46 9.48
C THR A 199 -17.90 -26.41 9.13
N GLY A 200 -18.23 -25.84 7.99
CA GLY A 200 -19.61 -25.54 7.62
C GLY A 200 -20.15 -24.27 8.29
N GLU A 201 -19.31 -23.53 9.03
CA GLU A 201 -19.69 -22.29 9.72
C GLU A 201 -19.56 -21.07 8.80
N GLU A 202 -20.09 -19.92 9.22
CA GLU A 202 -19.95 -18.65 8.51
C GLU A 202 -18.56 -18.05 8.76
N ASN A 203 -18.14 -17.11 7.92
CA ASN A 203 -16.89 -16.37 8.06
C ASN A 203 -16.78 -15.72 9.45
N PRO A 204 -15.79 -16.06 10.28
CA PRO A 204 -15.69 -15.56 11.65
C PRO A 204 -15.52 -14.04 11.70
N PHE A 205 -14.81 -13.44 10.76
CA PHE A 205 -14.64 -11.98 10.71
C PHE A 205 -15.89 -11.24 10.25
N TYR A 206 -16.79 -11.90 9.53
CA TYR A 206 -18.10 -11.35 9.16
C TYR A 206 -19.10 -11.49 10.30
N GLU A 207 -19.17 -12.66 10.92
CA GLU A 207 -20.14 -12.99 11.99
C GLU A 207 -19.84 -12.19 13.27
N HIS A 208 -18.56 -12.08 13.65
CA HIS A 208 -18.09 -11.33 14.83
C HIS A 208 -17.62 -9.91 14.51
N TYR A 209 -18.13 -9.30 13.42
CA TYR A 209 -17.62 -8.02 12.96
C TYR A 209 -17.79 -6.91 14.01
N ASP A 210 -18.89 -6.88 14.78
CA ASP A 210 -19.12 -5.85 15.82
C ASP A 210 -18.12 -5.99 16.98
N GLU A 211 -17.75 -7.22 17.38
CA GLU A 211 -16.72 -7.46 18.40
C GLU A 211 -15.34 -6.97 17.91
N ILE A 212 -15.04 -7.19 16.63
CA ILE A 212 -13.81 -6.68 16.01
C ILE A 212 -13.82 -5.14 15.98
N LEU A 213 -14.96 -4.51 15.70
CA LEU A 213 -15.10 -3.06 15.73
C LEU A 213 -14.85 -2.50 17.14
N GLU A 214 -15.35 -3.16 18.19
CA GLU A 214 -15.06 -2.76 19.57
C GLU A 214 -13.57 -2.80 19.90
N ILE A 215 -12.85 -3.85 19.45
CA ILE A 215 -11.37 -3.94 19.59
C ILE A 215 -10.69 -2.78 18.84
N CYS A 216 -11.10 -2.53 17.60
CA CYS A 216 -10.51 -1.48 16.78
C CYS A 216 -10.77 -0.07 17.35
N GLU A 217 -11.96 0.19 17.89
CA GLU A 217 -12.28 1.45 18.55
C GLU A 217 -11.47 1.64 19.84
N GLU A 218 -11.29 0.58 20.65
CA GLU A 218 -10.50 0.61 21.89
C GLU A 218 -9.05 1.03 21.65
N HIS A 219 -8.42 0.51 20.58
CA HIS A 219 -6.99 0.70 20.29
C HIS A 219 -6.70 1.73 19.20
N ASP A 220 -7.71 2.32 18.54
CA ASP A 220 -7.60 3.17 17.35
C ASP A 220 -6.92 2.45 16.17
N VAL A 221 -7.38 1.24 15.90
CA VAL A 221 -6.93 0.42 14.77
C VAL A 221 -7.82 0.69 13.55
N THR A 222 -7.21 0.98 12.42
CA THR A 222 -7.93 1.08 11.14
C THR A 222 -8.17 -0.32 10.54
N ILE A 223 -9.38 -0.59 10.06
CA ILE A 223 -9.65 -1.83 9.34
C ILE A 223 -9.29 -1.67 7.87
N SER A 224 -8.47 -2.58 7.34
CA SER A 224 -8.32 -2.82 5.91
C SER A 224 -9.26 -3.96 5.53
N LEU A 225 -10.36 -3.65 4.87
CA LEU A 225 -11.35 -4.63 4.43
C LEU A 225 -10.80 -5.41 3.23
N GLY A 226 -10.32 -6.62 3.48
CA GLY A 226 -9.59 -7.45 2.53
C GLY A 226 -10.46 -7.99 1.40
N ASP A 227 -9.91 -8.02 0.20
CA ASP A 227 -10.55 -8.49 -1.03
C ASP A 227 -10.18 -9.98 -1.32
N ALA A 228 -10.85 -10.90 -0.66
CA ALA A 228 -10.62 -12.33 -0.87
C ALA A 228 -10.80 -12.75 -2.35
N CYS A 229 -11.79 -12.15 -3.01
CA CYS A 229 -12.13 -12.40 -4.41
C CYS A 229 -11.39 -11.49 -5.40
N ARG A 230 -10.27 -10.84 -5.01
CA ARG A 230 -9.48 -10.10 -5.99
C ARG A 230 -9.05 -11.02 -7.14
N PRO A 231 -9.06 -10.54 -8.40
CA PRO A 231 -8.66 -11.35 -9.54
C PRO A 231 -7.16 -11.67 -9.47
N GLY A 232 -6.82 -12.95 -9.69
CA GLY A 232 -5.45 -13.45 -9.79
C GLY A 232 -4.97 -13.60 -11.24
N CYS A 233 -5.83 -13.30 -12.19
CA CYS A 233 -5.53 -13.21 -13.62
C CYS A 233 -6.53 -12.26 -14.30
N LEU A 234 -6.18 -11.76 -15.48
CA LEU A 234 -7.02 -10.83 -16.22
C LEU A 234 -8.40 -11.39 -16.53
N ALA A 235 -8.52 -12.71 -16.71
CA ALA A 235 -9.78 -13.37 -17.06
C ALA A 235 -10.84 -13.34 -15.92
N ASP A 236 -10.41 -13.21 -14.66
CA ASP A 236 -11.28 -13.15 -13.50
C ASP A 236 -11.60 -11.70 -13.07
N ALA A 237 -11.04 -10.71 -13.77
CA ALA A 237 -11.23 -9.30 -13.44
C ALA A 237 -12.70 -8.88 -13.60
N THR A 238 -13.20 -8.12 -12.63
CA THR A 238 -14.54 -7.53 -12.65
C THR A 238 -15.66 -8.59 -12.74
N ASP A 239 -15.39 -9.80 -12.25
CA ASP A 239 -16.39 -10.88 -12.26
C ASP A 239 -17.41 -10.70 -11.11
N VAL A 240 -18.44 -11.58 -11.14
CA VAL A 240 -19.51 -11.56 -10.13
C VAL A 240 -18.99 -11.72 -8.71
N CYS A 241 -17.96 -12.55 -8.51
CA CYS A 241 -17.43 -12.81 -7.17
C CYS A 241 -16.71 -11.57 -6.61
N GLN A 242 -15.91 -10.89 -7.43
CA GLN A 242 -15.25 -9.64 -7.06
C GLN A 242 -16.27 -8.54 -6.73
N ILE A 243 -17.28 -8.37 -7.57
CA ILE A 243 -18.27 -7.29 -7.39
C ILE A 243 -19.22 -7.59 -6.22
N GLU A 244 -19.64 -8.83 -6.02
CA GLU A 244 -20.50 -9.21 -4.87
C GLU A 244 -19.75 -8.98 -3.54
N GLU A 245 -18.47 -9.35 -3.47
CA GLU A 245 -17.64 -9.03 -2.31
C GLU A 245 -17.53 -7.52 -2.09
N LEU A 246 -17.25 -6.73 -3.13
CA LEU A 246 -17.14 -5.28 -3.02
C LEU A 246 -18.42 -4.62 -2.48
N VAL A 247 -19.60 -5.10 -2.90
CA VAL A 247 -20.89 -4.61 -2.36
C VAL A 247 -20.96 -4.84 -0.86
N ARG A 248 -20.54 -6.01 -0.39
CA ARG A 248 -20.52 -6.34 1.05
C ARG A 248 -19.49 -5.52 1.80
N LEU A 249 -18.30 -5.28 1.21
CA LEU A 249 -17.31 -4.39 1.81
C LEU A 249 -17.85 -2.96 1.99
N GLY A 250 -18.69 -2.48 1.06
CA GLY A 250 -19.41 -1.22 1.22
C GLY A 250 -20.38 -1.19 2.40
N GLU A 251 -21.13 -2.28 2.61
CA GLU A 251 -22.02 -2.41 3.77
C GLU A 251 -21.22 -2.43 5.09
N LEU A 252 -20.12 -3.17 5.14
CA LEU A 252 -19.25 -3.27 6.31
C LEU A 252 -18.53 -1.95 6.60
N THR A 253 -18.15 -1.19 5.55
CA THR A 253 -17.58 0.15 5.68
C THR A 253 -18.53 1.07 6.46
N LYS A 254 -19.83 1.07 6.10
CA LYS A 254 -20.80 1.90 6.80
C LYS A 254 -20.93 1.50 8.27
N ARG A 255 -21.00 0.18 8.57
CA ARG A 255 -21.06 -0.32 9.96
C ARG A 255 -19.85 0.12 10.78
N ALA A 256 -18.62 0.03 10.21
CA ALA A 256 -17.41 0.49 10.90
C ALA A 256 -17.48 2.00 11.21
N TRP A 257 -17.91 2.81 10.25
CA TRP A 257 -18.05 4.25 10.47
C TRP A 257 -19.11 4.60 11.54
N ASP A 258 -20.17 3.81 11.64
CA ASP A 258 -21.20 3.99 12.70
C ASP A 258 -20.59 3.72 14.11
N HIS A 259 -19.50 2.94 14.20
CA HIS A 259 -18.67 2.71 15.40
C HIS A 259 -17.44 3.64 15.51
N ASN A 260 -17.33 4.68 14.70
CA ASN A 260 -16.15 5.56 14.62
C ASN A 260 -14.84 4.84 14.23
N VAL A 261 -14.90 3.67 13.66
CA VAL A 261 -13.72 2.93 13.20
C VAL A 261 -13.38 3.31 11.76
N GLN A 262 -12.13 3.71 11.53
CA GLN A 262 -11.62 4.06 10.21
C GLN A 262 -11.50 2.81 9.34
N VAL A 263 -11.72 2.98 8.03
CA VAL A 263 -11.69 1.89 7.05
C VAL A 263 -10.84 2.28 5.85
N MET A 264 -10.04 1.33 5.37
CA MET A 264 -9.54 1.26 4.00
C MET A 264 -10.15 0.02 3.35
N VAL A 265 -10.51 0.10 2.07
CA VAL A 265 -11.05 -1.04 1.32
C VAL A 265 -9.98 -1.57 0.40
N GLU A 266 -9.71 -2.88 0.44
CA GLU A 266 -8.76 -3.50 -0.50
C GLU A 266 -9.43 -3.74 -1.85
N GLY A 267 -8.62 -3.73 -2.89
CA GLY A 267 -9.10 -3.81 -4.24
C GLY A 267 -8.18 -4.58 -5.19
N PRO A 268 -8.54 -4.61 -6.49
CA PRO A 268 -8.17 -5.71 -7.36
C PRO A 268 -6.66 -5.81 -7.62
N GLY A 269 -6.23 -7.05 -7.88
CA GLY A 269 -4.87 -7.41 -8.31
C GLY A 269 -4.72 -7.34 -9.84
N HIS A 270 -5.03 -8.44 -10.55
CA HIS A 270 -4.88 -8.51 -12.00
C HIS A 270 -6.11 -7.94 -12.72
N VAL A 271 -5.94 -6.81 -13.41
CA VAL A 271 -7.05 -6.12 -14.12
C VAL A 271 -6.56 -5.61 -15.47
N PRO A 272 -7.26 -5.90 -16.59
CA PRO A 272 -6.96 -5.28 -17.87
C PRO A 272 -6.96 -3.76 -17.77
N LEU A 273 -6.02 -3.11 -18.44
CA LEU A 273 -5.76 -1.67 -18.28
C LEU A 273 -7.02 -0.81 -18.53
N ASP A 274 -7.85 -1.18 -19.48
CA ASP A 274 -9.10 -0.51 -19.82
C ASP A 274 -10.18 -0.61 -18.73
N GLN A 275 -10.08 -1.58 -17.81
CA GLN A 275 -11.03 -1.79 -16.72
C GLN A 275 -10.59 -1.14 -15.40
N VAL A 276 -9.33 -0.73 -15.27
CA VAL A 276 -8.80 -0.16 -14.01
C VAL A 276 -9.61 1.04 -13.55
N ALA A 277 -9.82 2.03 -14.42
CA ALA A 277 -10.58 3.23 -14.06
C ALA A 277 -12.04 2.94 -13.67
N ALA A 278 -12.67 1.96 -14.33
CA ALA A 278 -14.03 1.53 -13.99
C ALA A 278 -14.10 0.90 -12.60
N ASN A 279 -13.14 0.02 -12.25
CA ASN A 279 -13.06 -0.56 -10.91
C ASN A 279 -12.93 0.51 -9.82
N MET A 280 -12.10 1.55 -10.04
CA MET A 280 -11.95 2.67 -9.09
C MET A 280 -13.29 3.39 -8.87
N LYS A 281 -14.01 3.71 -9.95
CA LYS A 281 -15.30 4.41 -9.87
C LYS A 281 -16.38 3.57 -9.19
N VAL A 282 -16.42 2.28 -9.46
CA VAL A 282 -17.38 1.35 -8.83
C VAL A 282 -17.14 1.29 -7.32
N GLN A 283 -15.88 1.14 -6.88
CA GLN A 283 -15.55 1.15 -5.46
C GLN A 283 -15.93 2.48 -4.80
N GLN A 284 -15.57 3.62 -5.38
CA GLN A 284 -15.91 4.92 -4.83
C GLN A 284 -17.40 5.11 -4.61
N SER A 285 -18.22 4.59 -5.54
CA SER A 285 -19.67 4.64 -5.42
C SER A 285 -20.21 3.69 -4.35
N ILE A 286 -19.78 2.44 -4.36
CA ILE A 286 -20.29 1.39 -3.45
C ILE A 286 -19.79 1.62 -2.02
N CYS A 287 -18.51 2.02 -1.86
CA CYS A 287 -17.88 2.23 -0.55
C CYS A 287 -17.86 3.71 -0.13
N MET A 288 -18.74 4.54 -0.72
CA MET A 288 -19.00 5.94 -0.30
C MET A 288 -17.75 6.83 -0.23
N GLY A 289 -16.74 6.55 -1.06
CA GLY A 289 -15.48 7.30 -1.08
C GLY A 289 -14.47 6.90 -0.01
N ALA A 290 -14.64 5.77 0.67
CA ALA A 290 -13.62 5.20 1.55
C ALA A 290 -12.30 5.01 0.80
N PRO A 291 -11.13 5.20 1.47
CA PRO A 291 -9.82 4.99 0.85
C PRO A 291 -9.71 3.63 0.19
N PHE A 292 -9.23 3.60 -1.06
CA PHE A 292 -9.07 2.38 -1.83
C PHE A 292 -7.60 1.97 -1.87
N TYR A 293 -7.31 0.77 -1.39
CA TYR A 293 -5.99 0.14 -1.31
C TYR A 293 -5.93 -0.99 -2.33
N VAL A 294 -5.08 -0.86 -3.36
CA VAL A 294 -5.07 -1.78 -4.51
C VAL A 294 -3.73 -2.52 -4.63
N LEU A 295 -3.79 -3.77 -5.10
CA LEU A 295 -2.61 -4.58 -5.38
C LEU A 295 -2.15 -4.35 -6.84
N GLY A 296 -1.30 -3.40 -7.03
CA GLY A 296 -0.88 -2.95 -8.35
C GLY A 296 -1.79 -1.86 -8.91
N PRO A 297 -2.79 -2.13 -9.80
CA PRO A 297 -3.12 -3.43 -10.44
C PRO A 297 -2.10 -3.91 -11.49
N LEU A 298 -1.96 -5.23 -11.60
CA LEU A 298 -1.15 -5.87 -12.63
C LEU A 298 -1.96 -5.95 -13.94
N VAL A 299 -1.47 -5.28 -14.98
CA VAL A 299 -2.24 -5.09 -16.23
C VAL A 299 -1.99 -6.15 -17.29
N THR A 300 -1.12 -7.12 -17.01
CA THR A 300 -0.86 -8.29 -17.86
C THR A 300 -0.34 -9.46 -17.03
N ASP A 301 -0.66 -10.69 -17.46
CA ASP A 301 -0.27 -11.93 -16.76
C ASP A 301 1.06 -12.52 -17.29
N ILE A 302 1.63 -11.97 -18.37
CA ILE A 302 2.75 -12.60 -19.11
C ILE A 302 4.13 -12.06 -18.73
N ALA A 303 4.26 -11.34 -17.62
CA ALA A 303 5.50 -10.66 -17.24
C ALA A 303 6.09 -11.13 -15.89
N PRO A 304 6.26 -12.45 -15.64
CA PRO A 304 7.00 -12.92 -14.45
C PRO A 304 8.42 -12.35 -14.43
N GLY A 305 8.88 -11.93 -13.27
CA GLY A 305 10.15 -11.21 -13.10
C GLY A 305 10.08 -9.69 -13.36
N TYR A 306 8.96 -9.21 -13.94
CA TYR A 306 8.70 -7.79 -14.24
C TYR A 306 7.36 -7.32 -13.68
N ALA A 307 6.80 -8.03 -12.70
CA ALA A 307 5.51 -7.73 -12.12
C ALA A 307 5.42 -6.32 -11.54
N HIS A 308 6.52 -5.79 -10.98
CA HIS A 308 6.62 -4.40 -10.50
C HIS A 308 6.38 -3.35 -11.60
N ILE A 309 6.77 -3.64 -12.85
CA ILE A 309 6.52 -2.75 -14.00
C ILE A 309 5.04 -2.78 -14.36
N THR A 310 4.43 -3.97 -14.45
CA THR A 310 3.00 -4.09 -14.77
C THR A 310 2.12 -3.47 -13.71
N ALA A 311 2.51 -3.60 -12.43
CA ALA A 311 1.86 -2.97 -11.29
C ALA A 311 2.02 -1.45 -11.30
N ALA A 312 3.19 -0.92 -11.68
CA ALA A 312 3.39 0.53 -11.79
C ALA A 312 2.50 1.15 -12.87
N ILE A 313 2.33 0.48 -14.02
CA ILE A 313 1.43 0.94 -15.08
C ILE A 313 -0.02 1.01 -14.57
N GLY A 314 -0.52 -0.08 -14.01
CA GLY A 314 -1.89 -0.13 -13.48
C GLY A 314 -2.08 0.75 -12.25
N GLY A 315 -1.07 0.81 -11.38
CA GLY A 315 -1.08 1.64 -10.18
C GLY A 315 -1.18 3.14 -10.48
N ALA A 316 -0.46 3.62 -11.49
CA ALA A 316 -0.58 5.01 -11.93
C ALA A 316 -2.00 5.33 -12.43
N VAL A 317 -2.59 4.43 -13.23
CA VAL A 317 -3.98 4.60 -13.72
C VAL A 317 -4.97 4.49 -12.57
N ALA A 318 -4.80 3.53 -11.64
CA ALA A 318 -5.67 3.39 -10.47
C ALA A 318 -5.62 4.63 -9.57
N ALA A 319 -4.43 5.09 -9.21
CA ALA A 319 -4.25 6.24 -8.32
C ALA A 319 -4.77 7.53 -8.94
N MET A 320 -4.56 7.75 -10.24
CA MET A 320 -5.14 8.89 -10.96
C MET A 320 -6.68 8.88 -10.95
N ASN A 321 -7.30 7.69 -10.85
CA ASN A 321 -8.76 7.51 -10.87
C ASN A 321 -9.36 7.25 -9.48
N GLY A 322 -8.59 7.37 -8.38
CA GLY A 322 -9.12 7.38 -7.02
C GLY A 322 -8.57 6.36 -6.04
N ALA A 323 -7.67 5.46 -6.45
CA ALA A 323 -6.92 4.68 -5.47
C ALA A 323 -6.02 5.62 -4.63
N ALA A 324 -6.02 5.42 -3.32
CA ALA A 324 -5.28 6.24 -2.37
C ALA A 324 -4.02 5.56 -1.85
N PHE A 325 -3.96 4.23 -1.97
CA PHE A 325 -2.92 3.41 -1.39
C PHE A 325 -2.55 2.28 -2.36
N LEU A 326 -1.28 2.20 -2.71
CA LEU A 326 -0.75 1.19 -3.60
C LEU A 326 0.03 0.13 -2.81
N CYS A 327 -0.42 -1.11 -2.89
CA CYS A 327 0.42 -2.22 -2.49
C CYS A 327 1.54 -2.37 -3.50
N TYR A 328 2.78 -2.31 -3.04
CA TYR A 328 3.92 -2.53 -3.93
C TYR A 328 3.92 -3.96 -4.46
N VAL A 329 4.51 -4.14 -5.61
CA VAL A 329 4.76 -5.44 -6.22
C VAL A 329 6.22 -5.50 -6.60
N THR A 330 6.87 -6.65 -6.39
CA THR A 330 8.29 -6.84 -6.65
C THR A 330 8.54 -7.67 -7.92
N PRO A 331 9.78 -7.68 -8.45
CA PRO A 331 10.15 -8.63 -9.51
C PRO A 331 9.92 -10.10 -9.14
N ALA A 332 10.01 -10.40 -7.84
CA ALA A 332 9.86 -11.76 -7.31
C ALA A 332 8.39 -12.22 -7.16
N GLU A 333 7.41 -11.37 -7.49
CA GLU A 333 5.98 -11.67 -7.32
C GLU A 333 5.60 -12.99 -7.99
N HIS A 334 4.94 -13.87 -7.24
CA HIS A 334 4.58 -15.24 -7.64
C HIS A 334 5.76 -16.19 -7.97
N LEU A 335 7.02 -15.75 -7.76
CA LEU A 335 8.22 -16.54 -8.03
C LEU A 335 8.97 -16.94 -6.76
N ALA A 336 9.18 -16.00 -5.83
CA ALA A 336 9.94 -16.21 -4.60
C ALA A 336 9.62 -15.17 -3.53
N LEU A 337 10.09 -15.39 -2.29
CA LEU A 337 10.11 -14.32 -1.29
C LEU A 337 11.11 -13.25 -1.73
N PRO A 338 10.71 -11.97 -1.82
CA PRO A 338 11.60 -10.89 -2.28
C PRO A 338 12.83 -10.74 -1.36
N ASN A 339 13.98 -10.53 -1.97
CA ASN A 339 15.18 -10.07 -1.28
C ASN A 339 15.17 -8.51 -1.12
N VAL A 340 16.24 -7.95 -0.54
CA VAL A 340 16.33 -6.49 -0.30
C VAL A 340 16.32 -5.70 -1.62
N GLU A 341 16.98 -6.21 -2.68
CA GLU A 341 17.02 -5.55 -3.98
C GLU A 341 15.66 -5.63 -4.70
N ASP A 342 15.00 -6.80 -4.68
CA ASP A 342 13.64 -6.92 -5.22
C ASP A 342 12.68 -5.96 -4.53
N THR A 343 12.80 -5.83 -3.19
CA THR A 343 12.02 -4.89 -2.38
C THR A 343 12.27 -3.45 -2.83
N LYS A 344 13.54 -3.05 -3.00
CA LYS A 344 13.91 -1.72 -3.50
C LYS A 344 13.29 -1.42 -4.87
N GLN A 345 13.41 -2.35 -5.82
CA GLN A 345 12.85 -2.18 -7.17
C GLN A 345 11.33 -2.02 -7.14
N GLY A 346 10.62 -2.82 -6.32
CA GLY A 346 9.17 -2.70 -6.14
C GLY A 346 8.75 -1.36 -5.55
N ILE A 347 9.48 -0.87 -4.55
CA ILE A 347 9.24 0.44 -3.93
C ILE A 347 9.40 1.56 -4.96
N ILE A 348 10.51 1.59 -5.69
CA ILE A 348 10.78 2.63 -6.68
C ILE A 348 9.72 2.62 -7.79
N ALA A 349 9.35 1.44 -8.30
CA ALA A 349 8.30 1.33 -9.32
C ALA A 349 6.95 1.90 -8.80
N SER A 350 6.57 1.57 -7.57
CA SER A 350 5.33 2.05 -6.95
C SER A 350 5.38 3.56 -6.65
N LYS A 351 6.53 4.09 -6.21
CA LYS A 351 6.73 5.54 -6.01
C LYS A 351 6.63 6.32 -7.32
N ILE A 352 7.16 5.80 -8.41
CA ILE A 352 7.02 6.41 -9.74
C ILE A 352 5.54 6.47 -10.14
N ALA A 353 4.81 5.37 -9.94
CA ALA A 353 3.38 5.30 -10.25
C ALA A 353 2.56 6.29 -9.42
N ALA A 354 2.80 6.32 -8.10
CA ALA A 354 2.14 7.24 -7.16
C ALA A 354 2.42 8.70 -7.52
N HIS A 355 3.68 9.05 -7.76
CA HIS A 355 4.09 10.40 -8.12
C HIS A 355 3.46 10.88 -9.44
N ALA A 356 3.51 10.04 -10.48
CA ALA A 356 2.87 10.36 -11.76
C ALA A 356 1.36 10.61 -11.62
N ALA A 357 0.69 9.80 -10.79
CA ALA A 357 -0.75 9.99 -10.50
C ALA A 357 -1.01 11.26 -9.69
N ASP A 358 -0.16 11.61 -8.72
CA ASP A 358 -0.31 12.80 -7.90
C ASP A 358 -0.17 14.08 -8.74
N ILE A 359 0.74 14.10 -9.71
CA ILE A 359 0.82 15.18 -10.69
C ILE A 359 -0.48 15.28 -11.49
N ALA A 360 -1.00 14.16 -11.99
CA ALA A 360 -2.23 14.13 -12.80
C ALA A 360 -3.47 14.56 -11.99
N LYS A 361 -3.53 14.24 -10.70
CA LYS A 361 -4.58 14.67 -9.76
C LYS A 361 -4.46 16.16 -9.37
N GLY A 362 -3.34 16.81 -9.64
CA GLY A 362 -3.06 18.17 -9.21
C GLY A 362 -2.84 18.31 -7.72
N ILE A 363 -2.25 17.30 -7.06
CA ILE A 363 -1.91 17.37 -5.63
C ILE A 363 -0.94 18.54 -5.38
N PRO A 364 -1.19 19.39 -4.37
CA PRO A 364 -0.37 20.57 -4.09
C PRO A 364 1.11 20.25 -3.93
N GLY A 365 1.95 20.86 -4.77
CA GLY A 365 3.41 20.67 -4.74
C GLY A 365 3.92 19.37 -5.34
N ALA A 366 3.07 18.53 -5.95
CA ALA A 366 3.52 17.28 -6.58
C ALA A 366 4.54 17.53 -7.71
N ARG A 367 4.37 18.61 -8.50
CA ARG A 367 5.29 18.97 -9.58
C ARG A 367 6.56 19.69 -9.17
N ASP A 368 6.65 20.18 -7.93
CA ASP A 368 7.79 21.02 -7.51
C ASP A 368 9.14 20.34 -7.69
N ILE A 369 9.22 19.04 -7.48
CA ILE A 369 10.47 18.28 -7.61
C ILE A 369 10.83 18.04 -9.07
N ASP A 370 9.86 17.85 -9.97
CA ASP A 370 10.08 17.70 -11.41
C ASP A 370 10.58 19.01 -12.04
N ASP A 371 10.03 20.13 -11.61
CA ASP A 371 10.48 21.45 -12.08
C ASP A 371 11.93 21.73 -11.62
N LYS A 372 12.30 21.39 -10.38
CA LYS A 372 13.68 21.43 -9.90
C LYS A 372 14.60 20.50 -10.69
N MET A 373 14.17 19.27 -10.96
CA MET A 373 14.92 18.33 -11.80
C MET A 373 15.11 18.88 -13.21
N ALA A 374 14.09 19.51 -13.80
CA ALA A 374 14.19 20.12 -15.11
C ALA A 374 15.20 21.28 -15.15
N ASP A 375 15.21 22.13 -14.11
CA ASP A 375 16.20 23.22 -13.96
C ASP A 375 17.63 22.66 -13.82
N ALA A 376 17.83 21.66 -12.99
CA ALA A 376 19.12 21.00 -12.82
C ALA A 376 19.60 20.35 -14.13
N ARG A 377 18.71 19.67 -14.86
CA ARG A 377 19.00 19.08 -16.18
C ARG A 377 19.36 20.12 -17.22
N ARG A 378 18.69 21.28 -17.21
CA ARG A 378 18.95 22.38 -18.14
C ARG A 378 20.39 22.91 -18.05
N VAL A 379 20.97 22.92 -16.84
CA VAL A 379 22.34 23.39 -16.62
C VAL A 379 23.36 22.26 -16.49
N LEU A 380 22.92 21.01 -16.63
CA LEU A 380 23.74 19.79 -16.47
C LEU A 380 24.38 19.65 -15.07
N ASP A 381 23.70 20.18 -14.05
CA ASP A 381 24.09 20.02 -12.65
C ASP A 381 23.69 18.62 -12.16
N TRP A 382 24.63 17.69 -12.14
CA TRP A 382 24.39 16.30 -11.79
C TRP A 382 24.11 16.10 -10.30
N ASP A 383 24.74 16.87 -9.43
CA ASP A 383 24.51 16.76 -7.99
C ASP A 383 23.08 17.21 -7.64
N ALA A 384 22.62 18.31 -8.24
CA ALA A 384 21.23 18.75 -8.11
C ALA A 384 20.23 17.74 -8.71
N GLN A 385 20.57 17.08 -9.84
CA GLN A 385 19.74 16.02 -10.42
C GLN A 385 19.63 14.81 -9.48
N PHE A 386 20.75 14.36 -8.90
CA PHE A 386 20.75 13.26 -7.93
C PHE A 386 19.95 13.61 -6.67
N ALA A 387 20.05 14.85 -6.20
CA ALA A 387 19.28 15.31 -5.04
C ALA A 387 17.74 15.30 -5.28
N CYS A 388 17.31 15.38 -6.55
CA CYS A 388 15.90 15.29 -6.93
C CYS A 388 15.44 13.85 -7.26
N ALA A 389 16.36 12.88 -7.40
CA ALA A 389 16.02 11.53 -7.84
C ALA A 389 15.33 10.71 -6.73
N LEU A 390 14.39 9.85 -7.11
CA LEU A 390 13.77 8.87 -6.20
C LEU A 390 14.79 7.83 -5.70
N ASP A 391 15.75 7.47 -6.53
CA ASP A 391 16.88 6.59 -6.20
C ASP A 391 18.19 7.22 -6.65
N PRO A 392 18.76 8.15 -5.85
CA PRO A 392 19.99 8.85 -6.19
C PRO A 392 21.20 7.93 -6.26
N GLU A 393 21.22 6.87 -5.45
CA GLU A 393 22.34 5.92 -5.40
C GLU A 393 22.47 5.15 -6.72
N THR A 394 21.36 4.60 -7.22
CA THR A 394 21.33 3.90 -8.51
C THR A 394 21.62 4.85 -9.68
N ALA A 395 21.03 6.05 -9.67
CA ALA A 395 21.26 7.03 -10.73
C ALA A 395 22.76 7.44 -10.82
N LYS A 396 23.39 7.69 -9.66
CA LYS A 396 24.79 8.01 -9.56
C LYS A 396 25.68 6.85 -10.01
N ALA A 397 25.41 5.63 -9.52
CA ALA A 397 26.19 4.44 -9.87
C ALA A 397 26.17 4.18 -11.38
N ILE A 398 25.00 4.31 -12.04
CA ILE A 398 24.89 4.13 -13.50
C ILE A 398 25.70 5.18 -14.25
N ARG A 399 25.70 6.43 -13.79
CA ARG A 399 26.50 7.48 -14.41
C ARG A 399 28.00 7.22 -14.26
N ASP A 400 28.45 6.93 -13.04
CA ASP A 400 29.87 6.76 -12.71
C ASP A 400 30.47 5.53 -13.43
N ASP A 401 29.73 4.42 -13.53
CA ASP A 401 30.14 3.20 -14.24
C ASP A 401 30.41 3.40 -15.73
N ARG A 402 29.81 4.41 -16.35
CA ARG A 402 29.82 4.62 -17.81
C ARG A 402 30.51 5.91 -18.25
N LEU A 403 31.18 6.59 -17.35
CA LEU A 403 32.04 7.72 -17.70
C LEU A 403 33.49 7.22 -17.88
N PRO A 404 34.20 7.65 -18.94
CA PRO A 404 35.65 7.46 -19.02
C PRO A 404 36.35 8.10 -17.83
N GLU A 405 37.42 7.46 -17.31
CA GLU A 405 38.16 7.93 -16.13
C GLU A 405 38.67 9.38 -16.29
N ASP A 406 38.97 9.79 -17.52
CA ASP A 406 39.49 11.11 -17.85
C ASP A 406 38.42 12.09 -18.37
N ASP A 407 37.13 11.68 -18.39
CA ASP A 407 36.07 12.53 -18.95
C ASP A 407 35.41 13.36 -17.86
N HIS A 408 35.82 14.62 -17.74
CA HIS A 408 35.16 15.63 -16.93
C HIS A 408 34.02 16.34 -17.71
N SER A 409 33.45 15.71 -18.75
CA SER A 409 32.41 16.33 -19.57
C SER A 409 31.15 16.59 -18.75
N GLU A 410 30.54 17.73 -18.97
CA GLU A 410 29.27 18.09 -18.39
C GLU A 410 28.12 17.17 -18.91
N ALA A 411 28.29 16.59 -20.12
CA ALA A 411 27.34 15.72 -20.75
C ALA A 411 27.45 14.26 -20.28
N CYS A 412 26.40 13.45 -20.48
CA CYS A 412 26.47 12.01 -20.25
C CYS A 412 27.16 11.28 -21.42
N SER A 413 27.64 10.07 -21.19
CA SER A 413 28.29 9.22 -22.19
C SER A 413 27.41 8.81 -23.37
N MET A 414 26.07 8.94 -23.27
CA MET A 414 25.13 8.61 -24.35
C MET A 414 25.29 9.56 -25.55
N CYS A 415 25.41 10.87 -25.30
CA CYS A 415 25.50 11.89 -26.38
C CYS A 415 26.89 12.51 -26.47
N GLY A 416 27.65 12.57 -25.37
CA GLY A 416 28.95 13.20 -25.33
C GLY A 416 28.90 14.62 -25.90
N LYS A 417 29.79 14.93 -26.87
CA LYS A 417 29.85 16.25 -27.56
C LYS A 417 28.57 16.60 -28.33
N PHE A 418 27.72 15.63 -28.70
CA PHE A 418 26.42 15.85 -29.39
C PHE A 418 25.28 16.14 -28.41
N CYS A 419 25.53 16.37 -27.14
CA CYS A 419 24.50 16.64 -26.15
C CYS A 419 23.66 17.88 -26.57
N ALA A 420 22.37 17.68 -26.80
CA ALA A 420 21.47 18.75 -27.23
C ALA A 420 21.37 19.87 -26.18
N VAL A 421 21.29 19.52 -24.90
CA VAL A 421 21.22 20.52 -23.82
C VAL A 421 22.47 21.38 -23.81
N ARG A 422 23.68 20.78 -23.82
CA ARG A 422 24.95 21.48 -23.87
C ARG A 422 25.06 22.39 -25.12
N SER A 423 24.71 21.83 -26.29
CA SER A 423 24.82 22.57 -27.56
C SER A 423 23.88 23.77 -27.62
N MET A 424 22.62 23.60 -27.15
CA MET A 424 21.65 24.68 -27.10
C MET A 424 22.06 25.77 -26.10
N ASN A 425 22.55 25.40 -24.90
CA ASN A 425 23.03 26.37 -23.93
C ASN A 425 24.18 27.22 -24.52
N LYS A 426 25.19 26.60 -25.17
CA LYS A 426 26.28 27.28 -25.83
C LYS A 426 25.80 28.19 -26.99
N ALA A 427 24.93 27.69 -27.85
CA ALA A 427 24.34 28.45 -28.95
C ALA A 427 23.61 29.71 -28.46
N LEU A 428 22.79 29.58 -27.41
CA LEU A 428 22.06 30.70 -26.82
C LEU A 428 22.98 31.71 -26.11
N ALA A 429 24.14 31.26 -25.59
CA ALA A 429 25.18 32.12 -25.02
C ALA A 429 26.08 32.77 -26.07
N GLY A 430 25.94 32.43 -27.35
CA GLY A 430 26.81 32.89 -28.42
C GLY A 430 28.21 32.25 -28.41
N GLU A 431 28.36 31.10 -27.77
CA GLU A 431 29.59 30.35 -27.62
C GLU A 431 29.81 29.37 -28.79
N TYR A 432 31.10 29.06 -29.06
CA TYR A 432 31.46 28.07 -30.08
C TYR A 432 31.04 26.65 -29.63
N ILE A 433 30.42 25.91 -30.54
CA ILE A 433 30.00 24.52 -30.31
C ILE A 433 31.02 23.59 -30.94
N ASP A 434 31.87 22.99 -30.11
CA ASP A 434 32.83 21.94 -30.52
C ASP A 434 32.12 20.56 -30.47
N ILE A 435 31.97 19.95 -31.64
CA ILE A 435 31.36 18.61 -31.81
C ILE A 435 32.29 17.58 -32.44
N LEU A 436 33.55 17.94 -32.73
CA LEU A 436 34.58 17.04 -33.28
C LEU A 436 35.62 16.64 -32.23
#